data_b53d342edf53efa89d24ca45027c30b9
#
_entry.id   b53d342edf53efa89d24ca45027c30b9
#
_cell.length_a   1.000
_cell.length_b   1.000
_cell.length_c   1.000
_cell.angle_alpha   90.00
_cell.angle_beta   90.00
_cell.angle_gamma   90.00
#
_symmetry.space_group_name_H-M   'P 1'
#
loop_
_entity.id
_entity.type
_entity.pdbx_description
1 polymer ?
#
loop_
_entity_poly.entity_id
_entity_poly.type
_entity_poly.pdbx_seq_one_letter_code
_entity_poly.pdbx_strand_id
1 'polypeptide(L)'
;MAIVVDGRPIALLSESERWRTDALLTVSLAQLSGLRFAVLDRFDCLDMTGREDLLFWLSDLAEAQQIDAVILLGTLKAAPPAGGLPPHIEAHWIERGALTSTNQQAMEAA
;
A
#
# COMPACT_ATOMS: atom_id res chain seq x y z
N MET A 1 -17.45 -14.33 -15.87
CA MET A 1 -17.87 -13.59 -14.66
C MET A 1 -17.32 -12.18 -14.74
N ALA A 2 -18.15 -11.19 -14.50
CA ALA A 2 -17.71 -9.78 -14.51
C ALA A 2 -17.54 -9.27 -13.08
N ILE A 3 -16.47 -8.51 -12.82
CA ILE A 3 -16.27 -7.81 -11.56
C ILE A 3 -16.86 -6.42 -11.72
N VAL A 4 -17.73 -6.03 -10.78
CA VAL A 4 -18.45 -4.76 -10.82
C VAL A 4 -18.13 -3.99 -9.53
N VAL A 5 -17.80 -2.70 -9.67
CA VAL A 5 -17.50 -1.80 -8.57
C VAL A 5 -18.42 -0.57 -8.69
N ASP A 6 -19.22 -0.31 -7.65
CA ASP A 6 -20.17 0.80 -7.63
C ASP A 6 -21.07 0.82 -8.86
N GLY A 7 -21.53 -0.36 -9.31
CA GLY A 7 -22.40 -0.51 -10.47
C GLY A 7 -21.70 -0.44 -11.81
N ARG A 8 -20.37 -0.31 -11.86
CA ARG A 8 -19.59 -0.24 -13.10
C ARG A 8 -18.69 -1.46 -13.27
N PRO A 9 -18.64 -2.08 -14.47
CA PRO A 9 -17.65 -3.12 -14.74
C PRO A 9 -16.22 -2.60 -14.53
N ILE A 10 -15.33 -3.47 -14.03
CA ILE A 10 -13.94 -3.08 -13.74
C ILE A 10 -13.23 -2.49 -14.97
N ALA A 11 -13.57 -2.95 -16.17
CA ALA A 11 -12.96 -2.44 -17.40
C ALA A 11 -13.28 -0.97 -17.68
N LEU A 12 -14.32 -0.42 -17.06
CA LEU A 12 -14.75 0.99 -17.24
C LEU A 12 -14.24 1.90 -16.12
N LEU A 13 -13.46 1.37 -15.18
CA LEU A 13 -12.91 2.17 -14.08
C LEU A 13 -11.68 2.94 -14.54
N SER A 14 -11.39 4.07 -13.86
CA SER A 14 -10.13 4.77 -14.02
C SER A 14 -8.96 3.89 -13.57
N GLU A 15 -7.74 4.27 -13.93
CA GLU A 15 -6.55 3.52 -13.52
C GLU A 15 -6.44 3.42 -11.99
N SER A 16 -6.67 4.52 -11.29
CA SER A 16 -6.65 4.56 -9.83
C SER A 16 -7.72 3.66 -9.21
N GLU A 17 -8.95 3.74 -9.70
CA GLU A 17 -10.06 2.91 -9.23
C GLU A 17 -9.77 1.42 -9.46
N ARG A 18 -9.24 1.08 -10.62
CA ARG A 18 -8.86 -0.29 -10.98
C ARG A 18 -7.76 -0.82 -10.06
N TRP A 19 -6.75 0.01 -9.81
CA TRP A 19 -5.66 -0.34 -8.92
C TRP A 19 -6.17 -0.65 -7.50
N ARG A 20 -7.07 0.20 -6.97
CA ARG A 20 -7.66 0.00 -5.65
C ARG A 20 -8.45 -1.30 -5.58
N THR A 21 -9.23 -1.60 -6.61
CA THR A 21 -10.00 -2.84 -6.69
C THR A 21 -9.07 -4.06 -6.69
N ASP A 22 -8.01 -4.02 -7.49
CA ASP A 22 -7.02 -5.10 -7.54
C ASP A 22 -6.35 -5.30 -6.20
N ALA A 23 -6.01 -4.21 -5.51
CA ALA A 23 -5.38 -4.28 -4.20
C ALA A 23 -6.31 -4.92 -3.17
N LEU A 24 -7.58 -4.52 -3.14
CA LEU A 24 -8.58 -5.10 -2.24
C LEU A 24 -8.74 -6.60 -2.49
N LEU A 25 -8.84 -7.00 -3.76
CA LEU A 25 -8.96 -8.41 -4.12
C LEU A 25 -7.72 -9.20 -3.73
N THR A 26 -6.54 -8.66 -4.01
CA THR A 26 -5.27 -9.34 -3.71
C THR A 26 -5.11 -9.58 -2.21
N VAL A 27 -5.35 -8.56 -1.39
CA VAL A 27 -5.23 -8.67 0.06
C VAL A 27 -6.31 -9.59 0.63
N SER A 28 -7.54 -9.48 0.13
CA SER A 28 -8.64 -10.35 0.58
C SER A 28 -8.37 -11.81 0.27
N LEU A 29 -7.84 -12.12 -0.92
CA LEU A 29 -7.46 -13.48 -1.29
C LEU A 29 -6.31 -14.00 -0.41
N ALA A 30 -5.35 -13.14 -0.06
CA ALA A 30 -4.28 -13.51 0.85
C ALA A 30 -4.83 -13.89 2.23
N GLN A 31 -5.79 -13.14 2.75
CA GLN A 31 -6.44 -13.44 4.02
C GLN A 31 -7.20 -14.77 3.95
N LEU A 32 -8.03 -14.96 2.92
CA LEU A 32 -8.89 -16.13 2.80
C LEU A 32 -8.11 -17.42 2.50
N SER A 33 -7.00 -17.31 1.77
CA SER A 33 -6.18 -18.48 1.42
C SER A 33 -5.24 -18.91 2.54
N GLY A 34 -5.11 -18.12 3.60
CA GLY A 34 -4.16 -18.39 4.67
C GLY A 34 -2.72 -17.99 4.36
N LEU A 35 -2.47 -17.45 3.19
CA LEU A 35 -1.13 -16.97 2.81
C LEU A 35 -0.68 -15.79 3.66
N ARG A 36 -1.59 -14.86 3.94
CA ARG A 36 -1.40 -13.70 4.84
C ARG A 36 -0.25 -12.77 4.43
N PHE A 37 0.09 -12.77 3.14
CA PHE A 37 1.17 -11.97 2.55
C PHE A 37 0.74 -11.50 1.17
N ALA A 38 1.03 -10.24 0.85
CA ALA A 38 0.72 -9.67 -0.47
C ALA A 38 1.80 -8.68 -0.91
N VAL A 39 1.98 -8.57 -2.21
CA VAL A 39 2.85 -7.56 -2.84
C VAL A 39 1.98 -6.73 -3.77
N LEU A 40 1.98 -5.43 -3.57
CA LEU A 40 1.23 -4.48 -4.39
C LEU A 40 2.22 -3.54 -5.07
N ASP A 41 2.27 -3.58 -6.38
CA ASP A 41 3.17 -2.73 -7.17
C ASP A 41 2.42 -1.50 -7.68
N ARG A 42 3.18 -0.50 -8.12
CA ARG A 42 2.64 0.73 -8.71
C ARG A 42 1.72 1.51 -7.76
N PHE A 43 2.09 1.60 -6.50
CA PHE A 43 1.37 2.38 -5.50
C PHE A 43 1.19 3.85 -5.93
N ASP A 44 2.09 4.36 -6.75
CA ASP A 44 2.05 5.70 -7.31
C ASP A 44 0.88 5.95 -8.26
N CYS A 45 0.15 4.90 -8.69
CA CYS A 45 -1.09 5.06 -9.47
C CYS A 45 -2.21 5.72 -8.66
N LEU A 46 -2.14 5.67 -7.33
CA LEU A 46 -3.14 6.30 -6.48
C LEU A 46 -2.86 7.79 -6.31
N ASP A 47 -3.93 8.58 -6.19
CA ASP A 47 -3.81 9.97 -5.77
C ASP A 47 -3.48 10.04 -4.26
N MET A 48 -3.24 11.24 -3.75
CA MET A 48 -2.83 11.42 -2.35
C MET A 48 -3.86 10.88 -1.36
N THR A 49 -5.14 11.13 -1.61
CA THR A 49 -6.22 10.63 -0.76
C THR A 49 -6.29 9.11 -0.80
N GLY A 50 -6.17 8.52 -1.98
CA GLY A 50 -6.19 7.06 -2.15
C GLY A 50 -5.00 6.40 -1.48
N ARG A 51 -3.82 7.04 -1.50
CA ARG A 51 -2.64 6.54 -0.80
C ARG A 51 -2.84 6.50 0.70
N GLU A 52 -3.36 7.59 1.27
CA GLU A 52 -3.67 7.66 2.70
C GLU A 52 -4.68 6.59 3.10
N ASP A 53 -5.78 6.50 2.38
CA ASP A 53 -6.84 5.54 2.67
C ASP A 53 -6.31 4.11 2.65
N LEU A 54 -5.48 3.77 1.67
CA LEU A 54 -4.88 2.45 1.58
C LEU A 54 -3.96 2.16 2.76
N LEU A 55 -3.10 3.12 3.11
CA LEU A 55 -2.15 2.94 4.21
C LEU A 55 -2.87 2.76 5.55
N PHE A 56 -3.91 3.54 5.81
CA PHE A 56 -4.72 3.39 7.02
C PHE A 56 -5.43 2.04 7.06
N TRP A 57 -5.98 1.60 5.94
CA TRP A 57 -6.62 0.29 5.85
C TRP A 57 -5.66 -0.84 6.14
N LEU A 58 -4.47 -0.81 5.54
CA LEU A 58 -3.44 -1.82 5.78
C LEU A 58 -2.94 -1.80 7.23
N SER A 59 -2.81 -0.60 7.80
CA SER A 59 -2.45 -0.44 9.20
C SER A 59 -3.50 -1.09 10.11
N ASP A 60 -4.79 -0.88 9.82
CA ASP A 60 -5.88 -1.48 10.57
C ASP A 60 -5.87 -3.02 10.47
N LEU A 61 -5.59 -3.56 9.29
CA LEU A 61 -5.47 -5.00 9.11
C LEU A 61 -4.31 -5.59 9.90
N ALA A 62 -3.18 -4.89 9.95
CA ALA A 62 -2.02 -5.30 10.73
C ALA A 62 -2.32 -5.26 12.24
N GLU A 63 -2.99 -4.20 12.69
CA GLU A 63 -3.41 -4.06 14.08
C GLU A 63 -4.34 -5.19 14.50
N ALA A 64 -5.28 -5.55 13.64
CA ALA A 64 -6.23 -6.65 13.88
C ALA A 64 -5.60 -8.03 13.64
N GLN A 65 -4.33 -8.11 13.27
CA GLN A 65 -3.61 -9.35 12.97
C GLN A 65 -4.28 -10.19 11.87
N GLN A 66 -4.90 -9.50 10.92
CA GLN A 66 -5.58 -10.15 9.78
C GLN A 66 -4.66 -10.37 8.59
N ILE A 67 -3.50 -9.72 8.57
CA ILE A 67 -2.47 -9.89 7.54
C ILE A 67 -1.10 -9.90 8.24
N ASP A 68 -0.15 -10.68 7.74
CA ASP A 68 1.18 -10.75 8.34
C ASP A 68 2.13 -9.74 7.71
N ALA A 69 2.08 -9.58 6.38
CA ALA A 69 2.94 -8.65 5.68
C ALA A 69 2.33 -8.23 4.35
N VAL A 70 2.51 -6.95 4.02
CA VAL A 70 2.21 -6.43 2.69
C VAL A 70 3.38 -5.56 2.26
N ILE A 71 3.88 -5.81 1.05
CA ILE A 71 4.94 -4.99 0.46
C ILE A 71 4.30 -4.10 -0.60
N LEU A 72 4.47 -2.79 -0.44
CA LEU A 72 4.04 -1.79 -1.41
C LEU A 72 5.25 -1.26 -2.17
N LEU A 73 5.19 -1.29 -3.48
CA LEU A 73 6.25 -0.78 -4.35
C LEU A 73 5.70 0.38 -5.17
N GLY A 74 6.48 1.43 -5.31
CA GLY A 74 6.08 2.58 -6.11
C GLY A 74 7.24 3.53 -6.33
N THR A 75 7.07 4.45 -7.29
CA THR A 75 8.01 5.51 -7.59
C THR A 75 7.40 6.83 -7.16
N LEU A 76 7.97 7.47 -6.16
CA LEU A 76 7.49 8.75 -5.63
C LEU A 76 8.51 9.85 -5.90
N LYS A 77 8.05 11.10 -5.89
CA LYS A 77 8.93 12.27 -6.10
C LYS A 77 9.87 12.51 -4.92
N ALA A 78 9.44 12.14 -3.72
CA ALA A 78 10.21 12.32 -2.50
C ALA A 78 9.86 11.22 -1.49
N ALA A 79 10.82 10.91 -0.63
CA ALA A 79 10.61 9.94 0.44
C ALA A 79 9.49 10.43 1.39
N PRO A 80 8.66 9.53 1.92
CA PRO A 80 7.68 9.90 2.93
C PRO A 80 8.39 10.50 4.16
N PRO A 81 7.82 11.54 4.79
CA PRO A 81 8.44 12.12 5.97
C PRO A 81 8.44 11.13 7.14
N ALA A 82 9.53 11.14 7.91
CA ALA A 82 9.63 10.35 9.13
C ALA A 82 8.50 10.73 10.08
N GLY A 83 7.79 9.73 10.62
CA GLY A 83 6.67 9.96 11.52
C GLY A 83 5.35 10.33 10.84
N GLY A 84 5.33 10.44 9.50
CA GLY A 84 4.11 10.73 8.74
C GLY A 84 3.31 9.51 8.33
N LEU A 85 3.74 8.31 8.73
CA LEU A 85 3.08 7.06 8.34
C LEU A 85 2.21 6.53 9.47
N PRO A 86 1.08 5.84 9.14
CA PRO A 86 0.28 5.17 10.14
C PRO A 86 1.07 4.11 10.91
N PRO A 87 0.57 3.64 12.08
CA PRO A 87 1.20 2.53 12.80
C PRO A 87 1.38 1.29 11.94
N HIS A 88 2.41 0.50 12.22
CA HIS A 88 2.74 -0.76 11.54
C HIS A 88 3.23 -0.58 10.09
N ILE A 89 3.44 0.65 9.64
CA ILE A 89 3.94 0.91 8.29
C ILE A 89 5.32 1.55 8.38
N GLU A 90 6.26 0.95 7.65
CA GLU A 90 7.63 1.44 7.53
C GLU A 90 7.93 1.67 6.05
N ALA A 91 8.56 2.80 5.74
CA ALA A 91 8.95 3.11 4.38
C ALA A 91 10.46 2.95 4.20
N HIS A 92 10.85 2.39 3.07
CA HIS A 92 12.23 2.26 2.65
C HIS A 92 12.41 3.02 1.34
N TRP A 93 13.36 3.94 1.32
CA TRP A 93 13.64 4.76 0.15
C TRP A 93 14.88 4.24 -0.54
N ILE A 94 14.76 3.98 -1.84
CA ILE A 94 15.89 3.51 -2.65
C ILE A 94 16.24 4.62 -3.63
N GLU A 95 17.46 5.15 -3.54
CA GLU A 95 17.97 6.18 -4.41
C GLU A 95 19.44 5.91 -4.69
N ARG A 96 19.81 5.94 -5.97
CA ARG A 96 21.19 5.73 -6.41
C ARG A 96 21.81 4.45 -5.84
N GLY A 97 21.00 3.40 -5.72
CA GLY A 97 21.45 2.11 -5.20
C GLY A 97 21.58 2.02 -3.70
N ALA A 98 21.20 3.07 -2.95
CA ALA A 98 21.24 3.07 -1.50
C ALA A 98 19.86 2.96 -0.90
N LEU A 99 19.71 2.16 0.15
CA LEU A 99 18.47 1.95 0.88
C LEU A 99 18.49 2.73 2.19
N THR A 100 17.42 3.51 2.45
CA THR A 100 17.23 4.23 3.71
C THR A 100 15.83 3.96 4.23
N SER A 101 15.70 3.56 5.51
CA SER A 101 14.39 3.38 6.14
C SER A 101 13.94 4.67 6.83
N THR A 102 12.63 4.83 7.03
CA THR A 102 12.09 5.98 7.78
C THR A 102 12.60 6.04 9.21
N ASN A 103 12.77 4.88 9.85
CA ASN A 103 13.31 4.83 11.20
C ASN A 103 14.76 5.31 11.24
N GLN A 104 15.55 4.91 10.26
CA GLN A 104 16.94 5.33 10.14
C GLN A 104 17.04 6.83 9.89
N GLN A 105 16.21 7.38 9.03
CA GLN A 105 16.14 8.83 8.77
C GLN A 105 15.80 9.62 10.04
N ALA A 106 14.84 9.14 10.82
CA ALA A 106 14.44 9.77 12.08
C ALA A 106 15.59 9.75 13.09
N MET A 107 16.36 8.68 13.17
CA MET A 107 17.53 8.58 14.04
C MET A 107 18.66 9.52 13.60
N GLU A 108 18.89 9.64 12.31
CA GLU A 108 19.90 10.54 11.76
C GLU A 108 19.55 12.00 11.92
N ALA A 109 18.26 12.34 11.90
CA ALA A 109 17.76 13.70 12.08
C ALA A 109 17.76 14.14 13.54
N ALA A 110 17.84 13.20 14.45
CA ALA A 110 17.88 13.49 15.89
C ALA A 110 19.30 13.78 16.34
#